data_e7e89a1b7b10d54ffb24a2a4a5b235c7
#
_entry.id   e7e89a1b7b10d54ffb24a2a4a5b235c7
#
_cell.length_a   1.000
_cell.length_b   1.000
_cell.length_c   1.000
_cell.angle_alpha   90.00
_cell.angle_beta   90.00
_cell.angle_gamma   90.00
#
_symmetry.space_group_name_H-M   'P 1'
#
loop_
_entity.id
_entity.type
_entity.pdbx_description
1 polymer ?
#
loop_
_entity_poly.entity_id
_entity_poly.type
_entity_poly.pdbx_seq_one_letter_code
_entity_poly.pdbx_strand_id
1 'polypeptide(L)'
;MPTVMASVTCGAVCRMRWHQRPTSCVGLGWQRGLRWGREVSLPEGFDYRQTGLQTKKNLVEWAELGVTAMDRTPLTATDIQAALMVPTGSQGPAFLVYDNFNVIMGWNRAEAYALSVGLLADRIAGGAAPSRAPVDSPRLYRPQVIQIQNFLNANGFDAGTPDGVFGPGTRAAISRFQHANGLVADGFPTPAVLHLLGAE
;
A
#
# COMPACT_ATOMS: atom_id res chain seq x y z
N MET A 1 -28.75 -11.80 -8.47
CA MET A 1 -27.87 -12.44 -9.47
C MET A 1 -26.45 -12.26 -8.99
N PRO A 2 -25.66 -13.32 -8.71
CA PRO A 2 -24.28 -13.17 -8.27
C PRO A 2 -23.41 -12.81 -9.47
N THR A 3 -22.74 -11.68 -9.38
CA THR A 3 -21.89 -11.11 -10.42
C THR A 3 -20.62 -11.96 -10.61
N VAL A 4 -20.50 -12.62 -11.75
CA VAL A 4 -19.34 -13.37 -12.22
C VAL A 4 -18.21 -12.38 -12.55
N MET A 5 -17.55 -11.78 -11.56
CA MET A 5 -16.44 -10.83 -11.80
C MET A 5 -15.04 -11.32 -11.39
N ALA A 6 -14.90 -12.57 -10.92
CA ALA A 6 -13.63 -13.01 -10.34
C ALA A 6 -12.68 -13.74 -11.30
N SER A 7 -13.07 -14.05 -12.53
CA SER A 7 -12.27 -14.94 -13.40
C SER A 7 -11.30 -14.25 -14.36
N VAL A 8 -11.43 -12.94 -14.57
CA VAL A 8 -10.68 -12.23 -15.62
C VAL A 8 -9.26 -11.84 -15.17
N THR A 9 -9.06 -11.57 -13.89
CA THR A 9 -7.82 -10.99 -13.35
C THR A 9 -6.62 -11.93 -13.42
N CYS A 10 -6.78 -13.21 -13.17
CA CYS A 10 -5.65 -14.16 -13.17
C CYS A 10 -5.11 -14.43 -14.56
N GLY A 11 -5.97 -14.47 -15.58
CA GLY A 11 -5.58 -14.78 -16.97
C GLY A 11 -4.72 -13.69 -17.63
N ALA A 12 -4.96 -12.42 -17.30
CA ALA A 12 -4.22 -11.30 -17.87
C ALA A 12 -2.79 -11.16 -17.31
N VAL A 13 -2.65 -11.33 -16.00
CA VAL A 13 -1.35 -11.22 -15.31
C VAL A 13 -0.41 -12.37 -15.68
N CYS A 14 -0.94 -13.59 -15.87
CA CYS A 14 -0.14 -14.77 -16.18
C CYS A 14 0.41 -14.83 -17.62
N ARG A 15 -0.12 -14.03 -18.56
CA ARG A 15 0.30 -14.07 -19.97
C ARG A 15 1.51 -13.21 -20.31
N MET A 16 2.00 -12.38 -19.41
CA MET A 16 3.05 -11.39 -19.73
C MET A 16 4.49 -11.87 -19.62
N ARG A 17 4.77 -13.15 -19.37
CA ARG A 17 6.15 -13.66 -19.26
C ARG A 17 6.53 -14.55 -20.42
N TRP A 18 7.25 -14.03 -21.41
CA TRP A 18 7.54 -14.61 -22.72
C TRP A 18 8.50 -15.80 -22.74
N HIS A 19 9.25 -16.14 -21.69
CA HIS A 19 10.30 -17.19 -21.75
C HIS A 19 10.41 -18.15 -20.55
N GLN A 20 9.42 -18.20 -19.65
CA GLN A 20 9.39 -19.25 -18.62
C GLN A 20 8.02 -19.94 -18.66
N ARG A 21 8.00 -21.26 -18.35
CA ARG A 21 6.76 -22.03 -18.22
C ARG A 21 5.72 -21.19 -17.49
N PRO A 22 4.47 -21.12 -17.98
CA PRO A 22 3.44 -20.36 -17.27
C PRO A 22 3.26 -20.98 -15.89
N THR A 23 3.93 -20.42 -14.91
CA THR A 23 3.64 -20.72 -13.51
C THR A 23 2.22 -20.20 -13.30
N SER A 24 1.25 -21.10 -13.18
CA SER A 24 -0.14 -20.73 -12.94
C SER A 24 -0.18 -19.81 -11.71
N CYS A 25 -0.95 -18.72 -11.75
CA CYS A 25 -1.16 -17.86 -10.59
C CYS A 25 -1.61 -18.68 -9.39
N VAL A 26 -2.34 -19.78 -9.60
CA VAL A 26 -2.72 -20.74 -8.56
C VAL A 26 -1.49 -21.41 -7.93
N GLY A 27 -0.48 -21.77 -8.74
CA GLY A 27 0.80 -22.32 -8.26
C GLY A 27 1.64 -21.33 -7.46
N LEU A 28 1.35 -20.02 -7.58
CA LEU A 28 1.95 -18.94 -6.77
C LEU A 28 1.11 -18.60 -5.53
N GLY A 29 0.04 -19.35 -5.24
CA GLY A 29 -0.82 -19.13 -4.09
C GLY A 29 -2.03 -18.23 -4.35
N TRP A 30 -2.38 -17.97 -5.63
CA TRP A 30 -3.58 -17.17 -5.95
C TRP A 30 -4.84 -17.87 -5.47
N GLN A 31 -5.59 -17.18 -4.63
CA GLN A 31 -6.86 -17.65 -4.09
C GLN A 31 -8.00 -17.20 -5.02
N ARG A 32 -8.66 -18.18 -5.66
CA ARG A 32 -9.84 -17.90 -6.50
C ARG A 32 -10.98 -17.36 -5.63
N GLY A 33 -11.67 -16.33 -6.13
CA GLY A 33 -12.76 -15.68 -5.41
C GLY A 33 -12.32 -14.61 -4.40
N LEU A 34 -11.04 -14.56 -4.02
CA LEU A 34 -10.49 -13.47 -3.25
C LEU A 34 -10.01 -12.35 -4.20
N ARG A 35 -10.34 -11.11 -3.90
CA ARG A 35 -9.81 -9.93 -4.60
C ARG A 35 -8.33 -9.72 -4.26
N TRP A 36 -7.60 -8.92 -5.06
CA TRP A 36 -6.27 -8.46 -4.71
C TRP A 36 -6.32 -7.38 -3.62
N GLY A 37 -7.36 -6.52 -3.65
CA GLY A 37 -7.57 -5.41 -2.74
C GLY A 37 -8.84 -4.64 -3.08
N ARG A 38 -9.08 -3.58 -2.34
CA ARG A 38 -10.15 -2.58 -2.60
C ARG A 38 -9.79 -1.24 -1.98
N GLU A 39 -10.24 -0.16 -2.59
CA GLU A 39 -10.19 1.17 -1.99
C GLU A 39 -11.14 1.27 -0.80
N VAL A 40 -10.72 2.00 0.24
CA VAL A 40 -11.48 2.18 1.48
C VAL A 40 -11.42 3.62 1.96
N SER A 41 -12.40 4.01 2.76
CA SER A 41 -12.43 5.29 3.46
C SER A 41 -11.93 5.11 4.89
N LEU A 42 -11.07 6.02 5.34
CA LEU A 42 -10.55 6.07 6.70
C LEU A 42 -11.29 7.13 7.51
N PRO A 43 -11.50 6.93 8.82
CA PRO A 43 -12.10 7.93 9.69
C PRO A 43 -11.14 9.11 9.89
N GLU A 44 -11.68 10.25 10.31
CA GLU A 44 -10.89 11.37 10.78
C GLU A 44 -10.07 10.95 12.00
N GLY A 45 -8.82 11.40 12.07
CA GLY A 45 -7.92 11.04 13.17
C GLY A 45 -7.39 9.60 13.15
N PHE A 46 -7.51 8.89 12.02
CA PHE A 46 -7.00 7.52 11.90
C PHE A 46 -5.50 7.44 12.25
N ASP A 47 -5.12 6.42 13.01
CA ASP A 47 -3.73 6.14 13.37
C ASP A 47 -2.98 5.44 12.22
N TYR A 48 -2.30 6.22 11.39
CA TYR A 48 -1.55 5.72 10.23
C TYR A 48 -0.38 4.79 10.58
N ARG A 49 0.05 4.73 11.84
CA ARG A 49 1.08 3.75 12.28
C ARG A 49 0.61 2.30 12.15
N GLN A 50 -0.70 2.10 12.00
CA GLN A 50 -1.29 0.79 11.76
C GLN A 50 -1.26 0.39 10.26
N THR A 51 -0.77 1.25 9.37
CA THR A 51 -0.66 0.95 7.94
C THR A 51 0.62 0.18 7.59
N GLY A 52 0.62 -0.43 6.42
CA GLY A 52 1.75 -1.18 5.86
C GLY A 52 1.47 -2.67 5.74
N LEU A 53 2.17 -3.32 4.81
CA LEU A 53 1.94 -4.73 4.45
C LEU A 53 2.22 -5.73 5.57
N GLN A 54 3.01 -5.32 6.59
CA GLN A 54 3.35 -6.18 7.72
C GLN A 54 2.26 -6.19 8.80
N THR A 55 1.39 -5.18 8.82
CA THR A 55 0.31 -5.05 9.79
C THR A 55 -0.96 -5.64 9.18
N LYS A 56 -1.18 -6.92 9.42
CA LYS A 56 -2.40 -7.61 8.98
C LYS A 56 -3.43 -7.68 10.10
N LYS A 57 -4.67 -7.39 9.77
CA LYS A 57 -5.83 -7.52 10.64
C LYS A 57 -6.98 -8.13 9.83
N ASN A 58 -7.94 -8.76 10.51
CA ASN A 58 -9.15 -9.20 9.82
C ASN A 58 -10.08 -8.02 9.51
N LEU A 59 -11.09 -8.24 8.67
CA LEU A 59 -11.99 -7.14 8.25
C LEU A 59 -12.85 -6.62 9.40
N VAL A 60 -13.10 -7.42 10.45
CA VAL A 60 -13.83 -6.98 11.64
C VAL A 60 -12.98 -5.97 12.41
N GLU A 61 -11.71 -6.29 12.66
CA GLU A 61 -10.79 -5.39 13.37
C GLU A 61 -10.59 -4.06 12.61
N TRP A 62 -10.52 -4.09 11.26
CA TRP A 62 -10.46 -2.88 10.46
C TRP A 62 -11.75 -2.05 10.57
N ALA A 63 -12.93 -2.71 10.60
CA ALA A 63 -14.20 -2.02 10.80
C ALA A 63 -14.31 -1.39 12.18
N GLU A 64 -13.81 -2.04 13.23
CA GLU A 64 -13.74 -1.49 14.61
C GLU A 64 -12.86 -0.24 14.69
N LEU A 65 -11.82 -0.16 13.84
CA LEU A 65 -10.99 1.03 13.69
C LEU A 65 -11.65 2.12 12.81
N GLY A 66 -12.90 1.93 12.40
CA GLY A 66 -13.67 2.89 11.61
C GLY A 66 -13.38 2.86 10.10
N VAL A 67 -12.63 1.85 9.61
CA VAL A 67 -12.41 1.69 8.17
C VAL A 67 -13.69 1.22 7.50
N THR A 68 -14.11 1.89 6.42
CA THR A 68 -15.35 1.59 5.70
C THR A 68 -15.08 1.42 4.21
N ALA A 69 -16.03 0.85 3.47
CA ALA A 69 -16.02 0.90 2.03
C ALA A 69 -16.16 2.36 1.54
N MET A 70 -15.88 2.63 0.26
CA MET A 70 -15.92 3.99 -0.31
C MET A 70 -17.30 4.64 -0.27
N ASP A 71 -18.36 3.85 -0.28
CA ASP A 71 -19.74 4.28 -0.11
C ASP A 71 -20.15 4.46 1.38
N ARG A 72 -19.17 4.38 2.28
CA ARG A 72 -19.33 4.42 3.74
C ARG A 72 -20.14 3.26 4.34
N THR A 73 -20.40 2.20 3.57
CA THR A 73 -20.96 0.98 4.14
C THR A 73 -19.92 0.26 4.99
N PRO A 74 -20.34 -0.42 6.07
CA PRO A 74 -19.44 -1.23 6.88
C PRO A 74 -18.74 -2.30 6.03
N LEU A 75 -17.50 -2.62 6.40
CA LEU A 75 -16.82 -3.78 5.82
C LEU A 75 -17.59 -5.06 6.19
N THR A 76 -17.68 -5.98 5.23
CA THR A 76 -18.31 -7.28 5.51
C THR A 76 -17.52 -7.98 6.62
N ALA A 77 -18.19 -8.34 7.70
CA ALA A 77 -17.57 -9.04 8.83
C ALA A 77 -17.12 -10.44 8.38
N THR A 78 -15.84 -10.59 8.14
CA THR A 78 -15.20 -11.87 7.78
C THR A 78 -13.80 -11.94 8.38
N ASP A 79 -13.30 -13.16 8.58
CA ASP A 79 -11.93 -13.41 9.07
C ASP A 79 -10.84 -13.22 7.99
N ILE A 80 -11.22 -12.66 6.83
CA ILE A 80 -10.25 -12.38 5.76
C ILE A 80 -9.22 -11.39 6.28
N GLN A 81 -7.94 -11.80 6.21
CA GLN A 81 -6.82 -10.96 6.58
C GLN A 81 -6.53 -9.93 5.49
N ALA A 82 -6.35 -8.70 5.89
CA ALA A 82 -5.99 -7.60 5.02
C ALA A 82 -4.94 -6.71 5.67
N ALA A 83 -4.08 -6.11 4.85
CA ALA A 83 -3.21 -5.03 5.24
C ALA A 83 -3.73 -3.70 4.67
N LEU A 84 -3.57 -2.61 5.42
CA LEU A 84 -3.98 -1.29 4.97
C LEU A 84 -2.79 -0.55 4.37
N MET A 85 -2.92 -0.10 3.13
CA MET A 85 -1.91 0.69 2.43
C MET A 85 -2.40 2.10 2.16
N VAL A 86 -1.50 3.07 2.34
CA VAL A 86 -1.66 4.49 1.95
C VAL A 86 -0.47 4.87 1.05
N PRO A 87 -0.50 4.54 -0.24
CA PRO A 87 0.67 4.62 -1.12
C PRO A 87 1.24 6.04 -1.23
N THR A 88 0.40 7.04 -1.15
CA THR A 88 0.75 8.47 -1.26
C THR A 88 0.37 9.26 -0.01
N GLY A 89 0.43 8.60 1.15
CA GLY A 89 0.16 9.20 2.46
C GLY A 89 -1.32 9.42 2.75
N SER A 90 -1.58 10.16 3.81
CA SER A 90 -2.92 10.40 4.37
C SER A 90 -3.86 11.19 3.46
N GLN A 91 -3.32 11.96 2.54
CA GLN A 91 -4.10 12.76 1.59
C GLN A 91 -4.50 12.00 0.32
N GLY A 92 -3.87 10.85 0.08
CA GLY A 92 -4.14 10.00 -1.07
C GLY A 92 -5.21 8.94 -0.82
N PRO A 93 -5.40 8.04 -1.80
CA PRO A 93 -6.30 6.90 -1.65
C PRO A 93 -5.73 5.86 -0.68
N ALA A 94 -6.61 5.22 0.08
CA ALA A 94 -6.28 4.11 0.97
C ALA A 94 -6.83 2.79 0.41
N PHE A 95 -6.07 1.72 0.56
CA PHE A 95 -6.44 0.40 0.04
C PHE A 95 -6.29 -0.67 1.11
N LEU A 96 -7.32 -1.49 1.31
CA LEU A 96 -7.17 -2.80 1.93
C LEU A 96 -6.69 -3.79 0.87
N VAL A 97 -5.55 -4.43 1.12
CA VAL A 97 -4.95 -5.42 0.22
C VAL A 97 -4.95 -6.80 0.88
N TYR A 98 -5.26 -7.82 0.09
CA TYR A 98 -5.40 -9.20 0.54
C TYR A 98 -4.22 -10.06 0.10
N ASP A 99 -4.24 -11.35 0.44
CA ASP A 99 -3.14 -12.25 0.10
C ASP A 99 -2.84 -12.35 -1.40
N ASN A 100 -3.83 -12.17 -2.27
CA ASN A 100 -3.62 -12.10 -3.72
C ASN A 100 -2.74 -10.91 -4.15
N PHE A 101 -2.69 -9.83 -3.37
CA PHE A 101 -1.74 -8.74 -3.60
C PHE A 101 -0.28 -9.22 -3.46
N ASN A 102 -0.01 -10.07 -2.47
CA ASN A 102 1.31 -10.66 -2.27
C ASN A 102 1.71 -11.57 -3.44
N VAL A 103 0.74 -12.25 -4.07
CA VAL A 103 1.01 -13.05 -5.29
C VAL A 103 1.47 -12.14 -6.44
N ILE A 104 0.84 -10.97 -6.62
CA ILE A 104 1.29 -9.99 -7.62
C ILE A 104 2.68 -9.46 -7.25
N MET A 105 2.94 -9.16 -5.97
CA MET A 105 4.25 -8.77 -5.45
C MET A 105 5.35 -9.82 -5.72
N GLY A 106 4.99 -11.09 -5.84
CA GLY A 106 5.91 -12.16 -6.21
C GLY A 106 6.56 -11.98 -7.59
N TRP A 107 5.96 -11.22 -8.50
CA TRP A 107 6.50 -10.88 -9.82
C TRP A 107 7.45 -9.68 -9.80
N ASN A 108 7.10 -8.68 -9.02
CA ASN A 108 7.89 -7.48 -8.79
C ASN A 108 7.59 -6.98 -7.37
N ARG A 109 8.61 -6.91 -6.53
CA ARG A 109 8.49 -6.53 -5.12
C ARG A 109 8.15 -5.05 -4.89
N ALA A 110 7.80 -4.30 -5.93
CA ALA A 110 7.37 -2.92 -5.81
C ALA A 110 5.86 -2.83 -5.54
N GLU A 111 5.48 -2.25 -4.42
CA GLU A 111 4.07 -2.01 -4.03
C GLU A 111 3.31 -1.25 -5.12
N ALA A 112 3.94 -0.21 -5.71
CA ALA A 112 3.35 0.57 -6.80
C ALA A 112 3.05 -0.28 -8.04
N TYR A 113 3.92 -1.26 -8.37
CA TYR A 113 3.66 -2.19 -9.45
C TYR A 113 2.44 -3.06 -9.17
N ALA A 114 2.39 -3.68 -7.98
CA ALA A 114 1.28 -4.57 -7.62
C ALA A 114 -0.06 -3.82 -7.58
N LEU A 115 -0.06 -2.59 -7.05
CA LEU A 115 -1.22 -1.72 -7.03
C LEU A 115 -1.67 -1.36 -8.46
N SER A 116 -0.74 -0.97 -9.35
CA SER A 116 -1.04 -0.64 -10.74
C SER A 116 -1.63 -1.82 -11.50
N VAL A 117 -1.09 -3.04 -11.30
CA VAL A 117 -1.61 -4.27 -11.91
C VAL A 117 -3.03 -4.56 -11.41
N GLY A 118 -3.27 -4.46 -10.10
CA GLY A 118 -4.57 -4.69 -9.50
C GLY A 118 -5.62 -3.69 -9.99
N LEU A 119 -5.30 -2.40 -9.95
CA LEU A 119 -6.19 -1.34 -10.44
C LEU A 119 -6.47 -1.46 -11.94
N LEU A 120 -5.45 -1.76 -12.76
CA LEU A 120 -5.64 -1.98 -14.19
C LEU A 120 -6.58 -3.17 -14.46
N ALA A 121 -6.41 -4.25 -13.72
CA ALA A 121 -7.27 -5.43 -13.84
C ALA A 121 -8.73 -5.08 -13.48
N ASP A 122 -8.95 -4.32 -12.41
CA ASP A 122 -10.29 -3.86 -12.03
C ASP A 122 -10.90 -2.94 -13.11
N ARG A 123 -10.08 -2.04 -13.72
CA ARG A 123 -10.52 -1.17 -14.83
C ARG A 123 -10.91 -1.97 -16.07
N ILE A 124 -10.13 -3.00 -16.43
CA ILE A 124 -10.46 -3.90 -17.55
C ILE A 124 -11.79 -4.65 -17.28
N ALA A 125 -12.05 -5.00 -16.01
CA ALA A 125 -13.29 -5.64 -15.59
C ALA A 125 -14.48 -4.67 -15.46
N GLY A 126 -14.33 -3.39 -15.83
CA GLY A 126 -15.40 -2.38 -15.75
C GLY A 126 -15.50 -1.67 -14.40
N GLY A 127 -14.54 -1.86 -13.50
CA GLY A 127 -14.49 -1.17 -12.21
C GLY A 127 -14.21 0.33 -12.34
N ALA A 128 -14.56 1.11 -11.31
CA ALA A 128 -14.30 2.55 -11.27
C ALA A 128 -12.80 2.86 -11.08
N ALA A 129 -12.39 4.06 -11.47
CA ALA A 129 -11.08 4.60 -11.08
C ALA A 129 -11.04 4.85 -9.57
N PRO A 130 -9.82 4.92 -8.96
CA PRO A 130 -9.69 5.37 -7.58
C PRO A 130 -10.40 6.71 -7.36
N SER A 131 -11.00 6.88 -6.18
CA SER A 131 -11.79 8.07 -5.83
C SER A 131 -10.96 9.34 -5.73
N ARG A 132 -9.67 9.19 -5.43
CA ARG A 132 -8.70 10.28 -5.34
C ARG A 132 -7.52 10.00 -6.25
N ALA A 133 -7.00 11.06 -6.86
CA ALA A 133 -5.71 10.97 -7.54
C ALA A 133 -4.59 10.70 -6.51
N PRO A 134 -3.55 9.96 -6.88
CA PRO A 134 -2.33 9.91 -6.07
C PRO A 134 -1.80 11.33 -5.83
N VAL A 135 -1.35 11.60 -4.61
CA VAL A 135 -0.66 12.86 -4.31
C VAL A 135 0.70 12.84 -4.98
N ASP A 136 1.08 13.94 -5.61
CA ASP A 136 2.41 14.07 -6.20
C ASP A 136 3.47 13.91 -5.12
N SER A 137 4.35 12.95 -5.35
CA SER A 137 5.47 12.66 -4.47
C SER A 137 6.71 13.35 -5.02
N PRO A 138 7.47 14.05 -4.18
CA PRO A 138 8.78 14.55 -4.61
C PRO A 138 9.63 13.39 -5.11
N ARG A 139 10.29 13.59 -6.24
CA ARG A 139 11.20 12.59 -6.78
C ARG A 139 12.48 12.59 -5.94
N LEU A 140 12.59 11.62 -5.04
CA LEU A 140 13.78 11.44 -4.22
C LEU A 140 14.84 10.67 -4.98
N TYR A 141 16.03 11.26 -5.09
CA TYR A 141 17.20 10.60 -5.63
C TYR A 141 17.97 9.90 -4.51
N ARG A 142 18.76 8.90 -4.88
CA ARG A 142 19.53 8.08 -3.92
C ARG A 142 20.33 8.90 -2.89
N PRO A 143 21.06 9.97 -3.25
CA PRO A 143 21.76 10.79 -2.25
C PRO A 143 20.83 11.44 -1.23
N GLN A 144 19.67 11.92 -1.65
CA GLN A 144 18.67 12.52 -0.75
C GLN A 144 18.09 11.48 0.21
N VAL A 145 17.83 10.26 -0.27
CA VAL A 145 17.36 9.16 0.61
C VAL A 145 18.43 8.80 1.65
N ILE A 146 19.71 8.74 1.27
CA ILE A 146 20.83 8.53 2.21
C ILE A 146 20.86 9.65 3.26
N GLN A 147 20.69 10.90 2.83
CA GLN A 147 20.65 12.06 3.75
C GLN A 147 19.50 11.92 4.76
N ILE A 148 18.30 11.58 4.29
CA ILE A 148 17.13 11.33 5.14
C ILE A 148 17.40 10.20 6.14
N GLN A 149 17.94 9.07 5.67
CA GLN A 149 18.25 7.93 6.52
C GLN A 149 19.29 8.29 7.59
N ASN A 150 20.34 9.02 7.22
CA ASN A 150 21.36 9.50 8.18
C ASN A 150 20.75 10.43 9.22
N PHE A 151 19.93 11.41 8.80
CA PHE A 151 19.26 12.33 9.71
C PHE A 151 18.36 11.57 10.70
N LEU A 152 17.55 10.66 10.21
CA LEU A 152 16.64 9.86 11.04
C LEU A 152 17.43 9.02 12.06
N ASN A 153 18.52 8.36 11.64
CA ASN A 153 19.37 7.56 12.52
C ASN A 153 20.07 8.42 13.58
N ALA A 154 20.60 9.59 13.20
CA ALA A 154 21.24 10.52 14.12
C ALA A 154 20.27 11.05 15.19
N ASN A 155 18.98 11.09 14.90
CA ASN A 155 17.92 11.51 15.80
C ASN A 155 17.17 10.35 16.48
N GLY A 156 17.68 9.11 16.37
CA GLY A 156 17.14 7.93 17.08
C GLY A 156 15.91 7.29 16.46
N PHE A 157 15.59 7.60 15.20
CA PHE A 157 14.39 7.04 14.52
C PHE A 157 14.67 5.72 13.76
N ASP A 158 15.87 5.18 13.78
CA ASP A 158 16.24 3.88 13.23
C ASP A 158 15.67 3.62 11.80
N ALA A 159 16.26 4.28 10.82
CA ALA A 159 15.93 4.07 9.40
C ALA A 159 16.66 2.85 8.78
N GLY A 160 17.40 2.09 9.58
CA GLY A 160 18.28 1.02 9.13
C GLY A 160 19.58 1.54 8.51
N THR A 161 20.24 0.69 7.73
CA THR A 161 21.47 1.08 7.02
C THR A 161 21.16 2.12 5.95
N PRO A 162 21.91 3.23 5.88
CA PRO A 162 21.74 4.25 4.85
C PRO A 162 22.18 3.73 3.46
N ASP A 163 21.29 3.04 2.78
CA ASP A 163 21.53 2.40 1.47
C ASP A 163 21.00 3.23 0.28
N GLY A 164 20.26 4.30 0.58
CA GLY A 164 19.61 5.15 -0.43
C GLY A 164 18.39 4.52 -1.10
N VAL A 165 17.81 3.48 -0.48
CA VAL A 165 16.56 2.88 -0.92
C VAL A 165 15.43 3.35 -0.03
N PHE A 166 14.41 3.97 -0.63
CA PHE A 166 13.20 4.39 0.09
C PHE A 166 12.27 3.18 0.29
N GLY A 167 12.62 2.35 1.28
CA GLY A 167 11.92 1.12 1.60
C GLY A 167 10.99 1.23 2.83
N PRO A 168 10.40 0.09 3.26
CA PRO A 168 9.53 0.04 4.43
C PRO A 168 10.20 0.54 5.72
N GLY A 169 11.51 0.27 5.89
CA GLY A 169 12.28 0.74 7.06
C GLY A 169 12.37 2.27 7.12
N THR A 170 12.73 2.91 6.01
CA THR A 170 12.79 4.37 5.91
C THR A 170 11.41 5.00 6.13
N ARG A 171 10.36 4.40 5.54
CA ARG A 171 8.97 4.86 5.74
C ARG A 171 8.55 4.78 7.21
N ALA A 172 8.85 3.67 7.88
CA ALA A 172 8.55 3.50 9.30
C ALA A 172 9.31 4.51 10.18
N ALA A 173 10.56 4.82 9.84
CA ALA A 173 11.35 5.83 10.54
C ALA A 173 10.78 7.24 10.36
N ILE A 174 10.35 7.60 9.14
CA ILE A 174 9.63 8.88 8.87
C ILE A 174 8.34 8.93 9.68
N SER A 175 7.57 7.86 9.74
CA SER A 175 6.34 7.81 10.53
C SER A 175 6.61 8.06 12.02
N ARG A 176 7.67 7.47 12.59
CA ARG A 176 8.09 7.75 13.97
C ARG A 176 8.53 9.21 14.17
N PHE A 177 9.28 9.76 13.22
CA PHE A 177 9.67 11.17 13.22
C PHE A 177 8.45 12.09 13.15
N GLN A 178 7.52 11.85 12.24
CA GLN A 178 6.28 12.60 12.12
C GLN A 178 5.49 12.58 13.44
N HIS A 179 5.33 11.40 14.04
CA HIS A 179 4.63 11.25 15.32
C HIS A 179 5.30 12.05 16.44
N ALA A 180 6.62 11.99 16.57
CA ALA A 180 7.37 12.74 17.58
C ALA A 180 7.26 14.26 17.40
N ASN A 181 6.98 14.73 16.19
CA ASN A 181 6.81 16.15 15.87
C ASN A 181 5.33 16.58 15.74
N GLY A 182 4.36 15.76 16.18
CA GLY A 182 2.94 16.08 16.15
C GLY A 182 2.34 16.16 14.75
N LEU A 183 2.99 15.55 13.77
CA LEU A 183 2.52 15.45 12.38
C LEU A 183 1.72 14.16 12.17
N VAL A 184 0.98 14.09 11.06
CA VAL A 184 0.32 12.85 10.65
C VAL A 184 1.38 11.80 10.33
N ALA A 185 1.38 10.71 11.09
CA ALA A 185 2.43 9.68 11.08
C ALA A 185 2.22 8.63 9.96
N ASP A 186 2.04 9.08 8.71
CA ASP A 186 1.76 8.24 7.54
C ASP A 186 3.01 7.70 6.84
N GLY A 187 4.19 8.15 7.27
CA GLY A 187 5.47 7.76 6.68
C GLY A 187 5.70 8.29 5.26
N PHE A 188 4.86 9.25 4.80
CA PHE A 188 4.98 9.82 3.47
C PHE A 188 5.86 11.09 3.49
N PRO A 189 6.85 11.20 2.58
CA PRO A 189 7.79 12.32 2.53
C PRO A 189 7.19 13.52 1.80
N THR A 190 6.24 14.22 2.44
CA THR A 190 5.73 15.48 1.89
C THR A 190 6.83 16.54 1.83
N PRO A 191 6.73 17.58 0.98
CA PRO A 191 7.71 18.68 0.97
C PRO A 191 7.97 19.28 2.35
N ALA A 192 6.94 19.45 3.17
CA ALA A 192 7.08 19.95 4.54
C ALA A 192 7.90 18.98 5.43
N VAL A 193 7.69 17.68 5.29
CA VAL A 193 8.48 16.66 6.01
C VAL A 193 9.92 16.66 5.52
N LEU A 194 10.16 16.76 4.20
CA LEU A 194 11.50 16.80 3.62
C LEU A 194 12.28 18.05 4.08
N HIS A 195 11.62 19.19 4.17
CA HIS A 195 12.22 20.41 4.74
C HIS A 195 12.71 20.19 6.18
N LEU A 196 11.88 19.59 7.02
CA LEU A 196 12.24 19.26 8.40
C LEU A 196 13.38 18.22 8.50
N LEU A 197 13.51 17.34 7.50
CA LEU A 197 14.58 16.34 7.40
C LEU A 197 15.85 16.90 6.74
N GLY A 198 15.86 18.18 6.30
CA GLY A 198 16.99 18.81 5.62
C GLY A 198 17.29 18.24 4.23
N ALA A 199 16.30 17.67 3.54
CA ALA A 199 16.45 16.97 2.26
C ALA A 199 15.67 17.68 1.14
N GLU A 200 15.99 18.94 0.88
CA GLU A 200 15.44 19.75 -0.24
C GLU A 200 16.11 19.46 -1.58
#